data_47cddc3929b2eabbc9ea6710bf2ee685
#
_entry.id   47cddc3929b2eabbc9ea6710bf2ee685
#
_cell.length_a   1.000
_cell.length_b   1.000
_cell.length_c   1.000
_cell.angle_alpha   90.00
_cell.angle_beta   90.00
_cell.angle_gamma   90.00
#
_symmetry.space_group_name_H-M   'P 1'
#
loop_
_entity.id
_entity.type
_entity.pdbx_description
1 polymer ?
#
loop_
_entity_poly.entity_id
_entity_poly.type
_entity_poly.pdbx_seq_one_letter_code
_entity_poly.pdbx_strand_id
1 'polypeptide(L)'
;LNALVAADAVLIPLHCEYFALEGLADLVGTMRRVRGALNPSLEIEGVLLTMYDDRTNLGQLVARDVREFFKDKVFNTIIPRNVRLGEAPSHGIPAVLYDAKSRGAAAYVALAREMLARRAA
;
A
#
# COMPACT_ATOMS: atom_id res chain seq x y z
N LEU A 1 14.80 -1.66 9.98
CA LEU A 1 15.95 -2.41 9.42
C LEU A 1 15.80 -3.91 9.63
N ASN A 2 15.50 -4.35 10.84
CA ASN A 2 15.37 -5.78 11.14
C ASN A 2 14.29 -6.46 10.30
N ALA A 3 13.15 -5.80 10.09
CA ALA A 3 12.08 -6.33 9.26
C ALA A 3 12.51 -6.50 7.81
N LEU A 4 13.24 -5.53 7.26
CA LEU A 4 13.72 -5.59 5.87
C LEU A 4 14.76 -6.70 5.68
N VAL A 5 15.60 -6.93 6.66
CA VAL A 5 16.59 -8.03 6.61
C VAL A 5 15.90 -9.39 6.60
N ALA A 6 14.83 -9.54 7.36
CA ALA A 6 14.10 -10.80 7.51
C ALA A 6 13.06 -11.07 6.42
N ALA A 7 12.57 -10.03 5.76
CA ALA A 7 11.46 -10.16 4.82
C ALA A 7 11.89 -10.76 3.47
N ASP A 8 10.97 -11.47 2.83
CA ASP A 8 11.13 -11.91 1.44
C ASP A 8 10.72 -10.80 0.47
N ALA A 9 9.65 -10.08 0.81
CA ALA A 9 9.14 -8.98 0.00
C ALA A 9 8.48 -7.94 0.91
N VAL A 10 8.33 -6.72 0.38
CA VAL A 10 7.74 -5.60 1.11
C VAL A 10 6.54 -5.07 0.35
N LEU A 11 5.39 -5.01 1.01
CA LEU A 11 4.23 -4.27 0.53
C LEU A 11 4.25 -2.89 1.18
N ILE A 12 4.20 -1.85 0.36
CA ILE A 12 4.35 -0.47 0.82
C ILE A 12 3.01 0.25 0.75
N PRO A 13 2.31 0.44 1.89
CA PRO A 13 1.14 1.32 1.91
C PRO A 13 1.59 2.78 1.87
N LEU A 14 0.95 3.57 1.03
CA LEU A 14 1.32 4.96 0.80
C LEU A 14 0.08 5.84 0.89
N HIS A 15 0.06 6.76 1.85
CA HIS A 15 -0.98 7.78 1.92
C HIS A 15 -0.83 8.75 0.76
N CYS A 16 -1.94 9.07 0.08
CA CYS A 16 -1.92 10.01 -1.05
C CYS A 16 -1.88 11.46 -0.55
N GLU A 17 -0.79 11.83 0.11
CA GLU A 17 -0.55 13.14 0.73
C GLU A 17 0.72 13.78 0.18
N TYR A 18 0.92 15.07 0.51
CA TYR A 18 2.00 15.89 -0.06
C TYR A 18 3.39 15.29 0.11
N PHE A 19 3.71 14.74 1.30
CA PHE A 19 5.03 14.21 1.58
C PHE A 19 5.21 12.73 1.24
N ALA A 20 4.23 12.12 0.60
CA ALA A 20 4.25 10.69 0.30
C ALA A 20 5.44 10.29 -0.56
N LEU A 21 5.76 11.06 -1.60
CA LEU A 21 6.85 10.75 -2.52
C LEU A 21 8.22 10.85 -1.84
N GLU A 22 8.41 11.81 -0.92
CA GLU A 22 9.66 11.95 -0.19
C GLU A 22 9.90 10.75 0.73
N GLY A 23 8.92 10.34 1.52
CA GLY A 23 9.02 9.17 2.38
C GLY A 23 9.25 7.89 1.59
N LEU A 24 8.61 7.78 0.43
CA LEU A 24 8.79 6.63 -0.45
C LEU A 24 10.21 6.56 -1.02
N ALA A 25 10.77 7.69 -1.43
CA ALA A 25 12.15 7.75 -1.91
C ALA A 25 13.14 7.32 -0.83
N ASP A 26 12.94 7.76 0.41
CA ASP A 26 13.78 7.37 1.54
C ASP A 26 13.70 5.87 1.79
N LEU A 27 12.50 5.29 1.76
CA LEU A 27 12.32 3.86 1.94
C LEU A 27 13.01 3.05 0.85
N VAL A 28 12.85 3.44 -0.41
CA VAL A 28 13.50 2.78 -1.55
C VAL A 28 15.02 2.83 -1.40
N GLY A 29 15.57 3.96 -0.97
CA GLY A 29 17.01 4.10 -0.69
C GLY A 29 17.48 3.13 0.39
N THR A 30 16.72 3.01 1.47
CA THR A 30 17.01 2.06 2.55
C THR A 30 16.96 0.62 2.04
N MET A 31 15.95 0.28 1.24
CA MET A 31 15.83 -1.07 0.66
C MET A 31 17.00 -1.42 -0.24
N ARG A 32 17.50 -0.46 -1.03
CA ARG A 32 18.69 -0.68 -1.87
C ARG A 32 19.91 -1.02 -1.04
N ARG A 33 20.11 -0.32 0.08
CA ARG A 33 21.23 -0.59 0.98
C ARG A 33 21.10 -1.96 1.64
N VAL A 34 19.91 -2.33 2.08
CA VAL A 34 19.65 -3.66 2.67
C VAL A 34 19.88 -4.75 1.63
N ARG A 35 19.37 -4.57 0.43
CA ARG A 35 19.54 -5.54 -0.67
C ARG A 35 21.01 -5.73 -1.04
N GLY A 36 21.79 -4.66 -1.01
CA GLY A 36 23.21 -4.71 -1.38
C GLY A 36 24.11 -5.37 -0.35
N ALA A 37 23.71 -5.40 0.93
CA ALA A 37 24.59 -5.83 2.02
C ALA A 37 24.04 -7.01 2.83
N LEU A 38 22.74 -7.04 3.12
CA LEU A 38 22.17 -7.93 4.13
C LEU A 38 21.12 -8.90 3.59
N ASN A 39 20.37 -8.53 2.56
CA ASN A 39 19.28 -9.34 2.02
C ASN A 39 19.14 -9.15 0.50
N PRO A 40 19.96 -9.87 -0.30
CA PRO A 40 19.97 -9.69 -1.76
C PRO A 40 18.66 -10.07 -2.44
N SER A 41 17.84 -10.92 -1.83
CA SER A 41 16.57 -11.39 -2.42
C SER A 41 15.37 -10.50 -2.08
N LEU A 42 15.56 -9.44 -1.30
CA LEU A 42 14.47 -8.54 -0.92
C LEU A 42 13.87 -7.85 -2.14
N GLU A 43 12.55 -7.95 -2.28
CA GLU A 43 11.81 -7.38 -3.41
C GLU A 43 10.65 -6.51 -2.92
N ILE A 44 10.17 -5.64 -3.81
CA ILE A 44 8.92 -4.92 -3.59
C ILE A 44 7.77 -5.78 -4.11
N GLU A 45 6.89 -6.23 -3.21
CA GLU A 45 5.64 -6.91 -3.56
C GLU A 45 4.72 -5.98 -4.34
N GLY A 46 4.59 -4.76 -3.86
CA GLY A 46 3.80 -3.74 -4.51
C GLY A 46 3.66 -2.49 -3.66
N VAL A 47 3.18 -1.45 -4.29
CA VAL A 47 2.84 -0.17 -3.64
C VAL A 47 1.33 -0.05 -3.61
N LEU A 48 0.76 0.15 -2.42
CA LEU A 48 -0.68 0.26 -2.21
C LEU A 48 -1.03 1.70 -1.86
N LEU A 49 -1.82 2.34 -2.70
CA LEU A 49 -2.32 3.68 -2.42
C LEU A 49 -3.46 3.59 -1.39
N THR A 50 -3.31 4.31 -0.28
CA THR A 50 -4.27 4.31 0.81
C THR A 50 -4.73 5.73 1.12
N MET A 51 -5.80 5.86 1.90
CA MET A 51 -6.37 7.14 2.30
C MET A 51 -6.65 8.04 1.09
N TYR A 52 -7.01 7.41 -0.04
CA TYR A 52 -7.26 8.12 -1.28
C TYR A 52 -8.61 8.84 -1.22
N ASP A 53 -8.59 10.12 -1.57
CA ASP A 53 -9.78 10.95 -1.68
C ASP A 53 -9.81 11.51 -3.10
N ASP A 54 -10.73 10.99 -3.93
CA ASP A 54 -10.86 11.38 -5.33
C ASP A 54 -11.42 12.80 -5.51
N ARG A 55 -11.91 13.42 -4.43
CA ARG A 55 -12.36 14.81 -4.45
C ARG A 55 -11.22 15.80 -4.43
N THR A 56 -10.00 15.36 -4.15
CA THR A 56 -8.84 16.25 -4.05
C THR A 56 -7.94 16.12 -5.28
N ASN A 57 -7.46 17.24 -5.79
CA ASN A 57 -6.48 17.26 -6.88
C ASN A 57 -5.13 16.70 -6.42
N LEU A 58 -4.78 16.94 -5.15
CA LEU A 58 -3.53 16.44 -4.58
C LEU A 58 -3.49 14.91 -4.58
N GLY A 59 -4.57 14.27 -4.14
CA GLY A 59 -4.64 12.81 -4.13
C GLY A 59 -4.47 12.21 -5.52
N GLN A 60 -5.12 12.80 -6.51
CA GLN A 60 -5.01 12.37 -7.90
C GLN A 60 -3.60 12.57 -8.44
N LEU A 61 -2.97 13.70 -8.13
CA LEU A 61 -1.61 14.02 -8.57
C LEU A 61 -0.59 13.03 -8.00
N VAL A 62 -0.66 12.78 -6.69
CA VAL A 62 0.24 11.82 -6.02
C VAL A 62 0.06 10.42 -6.61
N ALA A 63 -1.17 9.99 -6.79
CA ALA A 63 -1.45 8.68 -7.38
C ALA A 63 -0.85 8.54 -8.78
N ARG A 64 -1.00 9.56 -9.61
CA ARG A 64 -0.43 9.57 -10.96
C ARG A 64 1.09 9.48 -10.93
N ASP A 65 1.74 10.29 -10.09
CA ASP A 65 3.20 10.32 -10.01
C ASP A 65 3.76 8.98 -9.52
N VAL A 66 3.12 8.38 -8.52
CA VAL A 66 3.52 7.06 -8.02
C VAL A 66 3.37 5.99 -9.11
N ARG A 67 2.27 6.02 -9.86
CA ARG A 67 2.06 5.06 -10.96
C ARG A 67 3.05 5.24 -12.10
N GLU A 68 3.44 6.46 -12.42
CA GLU A 68 4.46 6.72 -13.42
C GLU A 68 5.84 6.18 -13.02
N PHE A 69 6.17 6.28 -11.73
CA PHE A 69 7.47 5.86 -11.22
C PHE A 69 7.56 4.34 -11.02
N PHE A 70 6.55 3.73 -10.39
CA PHE A 70 6.58 2.31 -10.03
C PHE A 70 5.84 1.41 -11.03
N LYS A 71 5.04 1.98 -11.91
CA LYS A 71 4.34 1.28 -13.00
C LYS A 71 3.53 0.09 -12.50
N ASP A 72 3.86 -1.12 -12.97
CA ASP A 72 3.13 -2.34 -12.64
C ASP A 72 3.30 -2.80 -11.19
N LYS A 73 4.25 -2.23 -10.44
CA LYS A 73 4.37 -2.51 -9.01
C LYS A 73 3.27 -1.85 -8.17
N VAL A 74 2.60 -0.84 -8.69
CA VAL A 74 1.47 -0.23 -7.99
C VAL A 74 0.24 -1.12 -8.15
N PHE A 75 -0.43 -1.45 -7.03
CA PHE A 75 -1.68 -2.21 -7.11
C PHE A 75 -2.76 -1.40 -7.82
N ASN A 76 -3.57 -2.07 -8.62
CA ASN A 76 -4.75 -1.47 -9.23
C ASN A 76 -5.78 -1.08 -8.18
N THR A 77 -5.89 -1.90 -7.14
CA THR A 77 -6.77 -1.62 -6.00
C THR A 77 -6.26 -0.41 -5.23
N ILE A 78 -7.17 0.49 -4.89
CA ILE A 78 -6.90 1.68 -4.09
C ILE A 78 -7.77 1.60 -2.84
N ILE A 79 -7.17 1.88 -1.67
CA ILE A 79 -7.91 1.94 -0.41
C ILE A 79 -8.41 3.37 -0.22
N PRO A 80 -9.72 3.61 -0.28
CA PRO A 80 -10.26 4.94 -0.11
C PRO A 80 -10.23 5.38 1.35
N ARG A 81 -10.27 6.68 1.56
CA ARG A 81 -10.53 7.23 2.89
C ARG A 81 -11.94 6.80 3.31
N ASN A 82 -12.05 6.07 4.42
CA ASN A 82 -13.32 5.50 4.84
C ASN A 82 -13.40 5.43 6.36
N VAL A 83 -14.47 6.00 6.89
CA VAL A 83 -14.69 6.13 8.34
C VAL A 83 -14.76 4.76 9.02
N ARG A 84 -15.34 3.76 8.35
CA ARG A 84 -15.50 2.41 8.92
C ARG A 84 -14.14 1.75 9.22
N LEU A 85 -13.12 2.03 8.42
CA LEU A 85 -11.77 1.54 8.68
C LEU A 85 -11.17 2.12 9.97
N GLY A 86 -11.50 3.37 10.27
CA GLY A 86 -11.09 4.00 11.52
C GLY A 86 -11.90 3.57 12.72
N GLU A 87 -13.17 3.21 12.53
CA GLU A 87 -14.06 2.78 13.60
C GLU A 87 -13.81 1.33 14.06
N ALA A 88 -13.50 0.43 13.15
CA ALA A 88 -13.40 -1.00 13.44
C ALA A 88 -12.44 -1.32 14.59
N PRO A 89 -11.23 -0.72 14.70
CA PRO A 89 -10.32 -0.98 15.80
C PRO A 89 -10.91 -0.65 17.17
N SER A 90 -11.75 0.39 17.27
CA SER A 90 -12.38 0.76 18.54
C SER A 90 -13.39 -0.29 19.02
N HIS A 91 -13.90 -1.12 18.13
CA HIS A 91 -14.77 -2.25 18.45
C HIS A 91 -14.00 -3.57 18.58
N GLY A 92 -12.69 -3.56 18.33
CA GLY A 92 -11.84 -4.73 18.45
C GLY A 92 -12.11 -5.82 17.42
N ILE A 93 -12.70 -5.48 16.27
CA ILE A 93 -12.98 -6.44 15.20
C ILE A 93 -12.43 -5.97 13.86
N PRO A 94 -12.10 -6.91 12.95
CA PRO A 94 -11.64 -6.53 11.60
C PRO A 94 -12.72 -5.78 10.82
N ALA A 95 -12.29 -4.85 9.96
CA ALA A 95 -13.21 -4.06 9.15
C ALA A 95 -14.15 -4.92 8.30
N VAL A 96 -13.65 -6.04 7.76
CA VAL A 96 -14.46 -6.95 6.94
C VAL A 96 -15.58 -7.62 7.72
N LEU A 97 -15.46 -7.71 9.05
CA LEU A 97 -16.51 -8.22 9.93
C LEU A 97 -17.35 -7.10 10.52
N TYR A 98 -16.73 -5.94 10.75
CA TYR A 98 -17.43 -4.78 11.32
C TYR A 98 -18.47 -4.22 10.36
N ASP A 99 -18.09 -4.01 9.10
CA ASP A 99 -19.00 -3.54 8.05
C ASP A 99 -18.52 -4.06 6.69
N ALA A 100 -18.94 -5.27 6.35
CA ALA A 100 -18.52 -5.96 5.13
C ALA A 100 -18.93 -5.22 3.85
N LYS A 101 -19.95 -4.37 3.93
CA LYS A 101 -20.47 -3.62 2.78
C LYS A 101 -19.83 -2.26 2.62
N SER A 102 -18.98 -1.83 3.56
CA SER A 102 -18.30 -0.54 3.46
C SER A 102 -17.33 -0.54 2.29
N ARG A 103 -17.07 0.65 1.74
CA ARG A 103 -16.09 0.82 0.66
C ARG A 103 -14.68 0.39 1.10
N GLY A 104 -14.33 0.65 2.37
CA GLY A 104 -13.04 0.25 2.92
C GLY A 104 -12.89 -1.27 2.98
N ALA A 105 -13.88 -1.97 3.51
CA ALA A 105 -13.85 -3.43 3.58
C ALA A 105 -13.81 -4.06 2.18
N ALA A 106 -14.63 -3.57 1.26
CA ALA A 106 -14.64 -4.04 -0.12
C ALA A 106 -13.30 -3.84 -0.81
N ALA A 107 -12.63 -2.71 -0.56
CA ALA A 107 -11.32 -2.42 -1.13
C ALA A 107 -10.25 -3.41 -0.63
N TYR A 108 -10.25 -3.76 0.65
CA TYR A 108 -9.30 -4.74 1.19
C TYR A 108 -9.56 -6.14 0.65
N VAL A 109 -10.81 -6.53 0.45
CA VAL A 109 -11.13 -7.82 -0.21
C VAL A 109 -10.62 -7.81 -1.65
N ALA A 110 -10.82 -6.71 -2.37
CA ALA A 110 -10.29 -6.56 -3.73
C ALA A 110 -8.77 -6.64 -3.77
N LEU A 111 -8.08 -6.02 -2.79
CA LEU A 111 -6.63 -6.11 -2.67
C LEU A 111 -6.18 -7.56 -2.49
N ALA A 112 -6.83 -8.31 -1.61
CA ALA A 112 -6.50 -9.72 -1.38
C ALA A 112 -6.62 -10.52 -2.68
N ARG A 113 -7.68 -10.30 -3.45
CA ARG A 113 -7.88 -10.97 -4.74
C ARG A 113 -6.80 -10.59 -5.75
N GLU A 114 -6.42 -9.33 -5.80
CA GLU A 114 -5.36 -8.85 -6.69
C GLU A 114 -4.02 -9.46 -6.33
N MET A 115 -3.68 -9.52 -5.04
CA MET A 115 -2.43 -10.13 -4.57
C MET A 115 -2.37 -11.61 -4.94
N LEU A 116 -3.46 -12.34 -4.74
CA LEU A 116 -3.51 -13.77 -5.10
C LEU A 116 -3.38 -13.96 -6.61
N ALA A 117 -4.01 -13.13 -7.41
CA ALA A 117 -3.90 -13.19 -8.86
C ALA A 117 -2.48 -12.90 -9.35
N ARG A 118 -1.79 -11.92 -8.74
CA ARG A 118 -0.40 -11.61 -9.09
C ARG A 118 0.56 -12.77 -8.79
N ARG A 119 0.33 -13.48 -7.68
CA ARG A 119 1.18 -14.61 -7.28
C ARG A 119 0.94 -15.83 -8.16
N ALA A 120 -0.25 -15.98 -8.72
CA ALA A 120 -0.60 -17.09 -9.60
C ALA A 120 -0.06 -16.92 -11.03
N ALA A 121 0.32 -15.70 -11.40
CA ALA A 121 0.78 -15.39 -12.75
C ALA A 121 2.24 -15.80 -13.01
#